data_2b5c2e8636ece2ea03d1f96b118ae7d6
#
_entry.id   2b5c2e8636ece2ea03d1f96b118ae7d6
#
_cell.length_a   1.000
_cell.length_b   1.000
_cell.length_c   1.000
_cell.angle_alpha   90.00
_cell.angle_beta   90.00
_cell.angle_gamma   90.00
#
_symmetry.space_group_name_H-M   'P 1'
#
loop_
_entity.id
_entity.type
_entity.pdbx_description
1 polymer ?
#
loop_
_entity_poly.entity_id
_entity_poly.type
_entity_poly.pdbx_seq_one_letter_code
_entity_poly.pdbx_strand_id
1 'polypeptide(L)'
;RQKSFAVDLSPDKDLFKIEREELIAFGGNSGSSGGPHLHFEIRDTPTQDALNPLAFFPDIRDNIAPRIYSVSIYPISENGHVNFGSFPRKYQAVGKGNNYSLSQAPEVSVLGKIGIAVNANDFYDGSHNPCGIYSAELKVDGNLIFAYTFDRMPFSDTRYMNSHIDYAESVERGSRIHRMWRLPGNQLNIYRQDLTDGIFE
;
A
#
# COMPACT_ATOMS: atom_id res chain seq x y z
N ARG A 1 2.82 -27.99 30.64
CA ARG A 1 3.41 -27.89 29.28
C ARG A 1 2.56 -28.73 28.33
N GLN A 2 1.77 -28.08 27.49
CA GLN A 2 1.12 -28.76 26.37
C GLN A 2 2.20 -29.11 25.35
N LYS A 3 2.34 -30.41 25.03
CA LYS A 3 3.21 -30.89 23.94
C LYS A 3 2.48 -30.69 22.60
N SER A 4 2.25 -29.47 22.20
CA SER A 4 1.57 -29.12 20.95
C SER A 4 2.41 -28.13 20.16
N PHE A 5 2.47 -28.27 18.82
CA PHE A 5 3.12 -27.34 17.93
C PHE A 5 2.23 -26.13 17.59
N ALA A 6 0.92 -26.26 17.77
CA ALA A 6 -0.03 -25.18 17.59
C ALA A 6 -0.65 -24.83 18.93
N VAL A 7 -0.54 -23.58 19.31
CA VAL A 7 -1.13 -23.02 20.54
C VAL A 7 -1.92 -21.79 20.14
N ASP A 8 -3.22 -21.80 20.44
CA ASP A 8 -4.10 -20.65 20.35
C ASP A 8 -4.66 -20.39 21.75
N LEU A 9 -4.19 -19.34 22.38
CA LEU A 9 -4.54 -18.97 23.74
C LEU A 9 -4.98 -17.50 23.77
N SER A 10 -6.12 -17.24 24.38
CA SER A 10 -6.60 -15.89 24.69
C SER A 10 -6.62 -15.71 26.19
N PRO A 11 -5.47 -15.47 26.84
CA PRO A 11 -5.38 -15.29 28.27
C PRO A 11 -6.08 -13.98 28.70
N ASP A 12 -6.57 -13.98 29.92
CA ASP A 12 -7.06 -12.74 30.53
C ASP A 12 -5.95 -11.68 30.56
N LYS A 13 -6.32 -10.42 30.32
CA LYS A 13 -5.39 -9.29 30.18
C LYS A 13 -4.43 -9.10 31.37
N ASP A 14 -4.81 -9.56 32.55
CA ASP A 14 -4.02 -9.43 33.78
C ASP A 14 -3.24 -10.70 34.16
N LEU A 15 -3.35 -11.77 33.36
CA LEU A 15 -2.71 -13.06 33.67
C LEU A 15 -1.19 -13.02 33.50
N PHE A 16 -0.71 -12.32 32.47
CA PHE A 16 0.73 -12.15 32.20
C PHE A 16 1.07 -10.66 32.22
N LYS A 17 1.67 -10.22 33.33
CA LYS A 17 2.24 -8.88 33.40
C LYS A 17 3.64 -8.93 32.83
N ILE A 18 3.91 -8.06 31.87
CA ILE A 18 5.21 -7.98 31.19
C ILE A 18 5.82 -6.61 31.55
N GLU A 19 7.03 -6.64 32.05
CA GLU A 19 7.79 -5.43 32.35
C GLU A 19 8.57 -4.96 31.10
N ARG A 20 8.92 -3.69 31.12
CA ARG A 20 9.74 -3.14 30.04
C ARG A 20 11.09 -3.88 30.00
N GLU A 21 11.54 -4.24 28.79
CA GLU A 21 12.80 -4.97 28.52
C GLU A 21 12.79 -6.44 28.98
N GLU A 22 11.67 -6.98 29.43
CA GLU A 22 11.54 -8.37 29.75
C GLU A 22 11.61 -9.24 28.48
N LEU A 23 12.41 -10.33 28.54
CA LEU A 23 12.47 -11.32 27.45
C LEU A 23 11.22 -12.17 27.44
N ILE A 24 10.36 -11.97 26.44
CA ILE A 24 9.06 -12.66 26.31
C ILE A 24 9.11 -13.87 25.37
N ALA A 25 9.99 -13.87 24.38
CA ALA A 25 10.10 -14.95 23.39
C ALA A 25 11.41 -14.89 22.60
N PHE A 26 11.69 -15.96 21.87
CA PHE A 26 12.75 -16.01 20.84
C PHE A 26 12.13 -15.96 19.45
N GLY A 27 12.75 -15.21 18.54
CA GLY A 27 12.34 -15.14 17.14
C GLY A 27 12.41 -16.53 16.49
N GLY A 28 11.31 -16.97 15.88
CA GLY A 28 11.22 -18.24 15.16
C GLY A 28 11.14 -18.04 13.65
N ASN A 29 11.16 -19.15 12.91
CA ASN A 29 11.04 -19.19 11.45
C ASN A 29 10.02 -20.25 11.02
N SER A 30 8.88 -20.34 11.70
CA SER A 30 7.79 -21.25 11.35
C SER A 30 6.81 -20.60 10.36
N GLY A 31 6.12 -21.43 9.58
CA GLY A 31 5.17 -20.95 8.57
C GLY A 31 5.85 -20.48 7.28
N SER A 32 5.15 -19.63 6.52
CA SER A 32 5.67 -19.04 5.29
C SER A 32 6.56 -17.83 5.61
N SER A 33 7.85 -18.06 5.77
CA SER A 33 8.80 -17.03 6.19
C SER A 33 10.14 -17.19 5.47
N GLY A 34 10.75 -16.08 5.08
CA GLY A 34 12.10 -16.03 4.50
C GLY A 34 13.24 -16.04 5.53
N GLY A 35 12.94 -16.00 6.83
CA GLY A 35 13.90 -15.99 7.93
C GLY A 35 13.25 -15.61 9.27
N PRO A 36 13.95 -15.79 10.40
CA PRO A 36 13.44 -15.43 11.72
C PRO A 36 13.05 -13.94 11.78
N HIS A 37 11.85 -13.66 12.21
CA HIS A 37 11.34 -12.30 12.36
C HIS A 37 10.27 -12.21 13.44
N LEU A 38 10.00 -11.00 13.92
CA LEU A 38 8.87 -10.68 14.77
C LEU A 38 7.73 -10.16 13.89
N HIS A 39 6.58 -10.81 13.97
CA HIS A 39 5.33 -10.29 13.44
C HIS A 39 4.63 -9.51 14.57
N PHE A 40 4.29 -8.25 14.31
CA PHE A 40 3.61 -7.38 15.26
C PHE A 40 2.44 -6.66 14.58
N GLU A 41 1.26 -6.75 15.18
CA GLU A 41 0.04 -6.07 14.72
C GLU A 41 -0.68 -5.41 15.89
N ILE A 42 -1.32 -4.28 15.60
CA ILE A 42 -2.33 -3.69 16.49
C ILE A 42 -3.69 -3.89 15.82
N ARG A 43 -4.64 -4.41 16.58
CA ARG A 43 -5.99 -4.68 16.10
C ARG A 43 -7.03 -3.97 16.95
N ASP A 44 -8.09 -3.53 16.28
CA ASP A 44 -9.30 -3.08 16.95
C ASP A 44 -9.97 -4.26 17.66
N THR A 45 -10.20 -4.14 18.95
CA THR A 45 -10.72 -5.26 19.76
C THR A 45 -12.09 -5.77 19.30
N PRO A 46 -13.08 -4.91 18.99
CA PRO A 46 -14.39 -5.36 18.52
C PRO A 46 -14.40 -5.99 17.14
N THR A 47 -13.67 -5.41 16.18
CA THR A 47 -13.75 -5.80 14.76
C THR A 47 -12.60 -6.70 14.32
N GLN A 48 -11.52 -6.75 15.08
CA GLN A 48 -10.26 -7.43 14.75
C GLN A 48 -9.57 -6.87 13.50
N ASP A 49 -9.94 -5.68 13.06
CA ASP A 49 -9.27 -5.02 11.94
C ASP A 49 -7.85 -4.65 12.32
N ALA A 50 -6.91 -4.86 11.41
CA ALA A 50 -5.56 -4.37 11.55
C ALA A 50 -5.55 -2.83 11.47
N LEU A 51 -4.92 -2.18 12.44
CA LEU A 51 -4.77 -0.72 12.51
C LEU A 51 -3.34 -0.33 12.12
N ASN A 52 -3.18 0.88 11.60
CA ASN A 52 -1.84 1.41 11.34
C ASN A 52 -1.07 1.58 12.65
N PRO A 53 0.00 0.81 12.90
CA PRO A 53 0.73 0.85 14.16
C PRO A 53 1.41 2.20 14.44
N LEU A 54 1.73 2.99 13.41
CA LEU A 54 2.35 4.31 13.60
C LEU A 54 1.48 5.29 14.39
N ALA A 55 0.16 5.13 14.34
CA ALA A 55 -0.75 5.93 15.16
C ALA A 55 -0.55 5.73 16.68
N PHE A 56 0.11 4.63 17.09
CA PHE A 56 0.33 4.23 18.48
C PHE A 56 1.79 4.40 18.92
N PHE A 57 2.71 4.65 18.02
CA PHE A 57 4.14 4.80 18.29
C PHE A 57 4.69 6.15 17.81
N PRO A 58 4.39 7.23 18.54
CA PRO A 58 4.82 8.58 18.14
C PRO A 58 6.34 8.78 18.16
N ASP A 59 7.08 7.89 18.81
CA ASP A 59 8.55 7.93 18.88
C ASP A 59 9.22 7.43 17.59
N ILE A 60 8.48 6.71 16.72
CA ILE A 60 8.98 6.30 15.41
C ILE A 60 9.00 7.53 14.50
N ARG A 61 10.20 7.96 14.13
CA ARG A 61 10.38 9.11 13.25
C ARG A 61 10.16 8.71 11.80
N ASP A 62 9.37 9.51 11.12
CA ASP A 62 9.07 9.38 9.69
C ASP A 62 9.21 10.76 9.02
N ASN A 63 10.47 11.12 8.72
CA ASN A 63 10.83 12.37 8.05
C ASN A 63 11.29 12.15 6.61
N ILE A 64 11.27 10.91 6.14
CA ILE A 64 11.73 10.56 4.80
C ILE A 64 10.53 10.56 3.86
N ALA A 65 10.53 11.45 2.87
CA ALA A 65 9.49 11.46 1.86
C ALA A 65 9.50 10.17 1.03
N PRO A 66 8.33 9.66 0.61
CA PRO A 66 8.23 8.47 -0.23
C PRO A 66 9.06 8.59 -1.50
N ARG A 67 9.68 7.50 -1.91
CA ARG A 67 10.45 7.41 -3.14
C ARG A 67 9.58 6.90 -4.27
N ILE A 68 9.37 7.74 -5.28
CA ILE A 68 8.60 7.39 -6.48
C ILE A 68 9.58 6.90 -7.56
N TYR A 69 9.33 5.70 -8.08
CA TYR A 69 10.17 5.07 -9.12
C TYR A 69 9.59 5.26 -10.52
N SER A 70 8.29 5.10 -10.67
CA SER A 70 7.64 5.24 -11.97
C SER A 70 6.16 5.55 -11.84
N VAL A 71 5.61 6.15 -12.90
CA VAL A 71 4.18 6.31 -13.10
C VAL A 71 3.79 5.53 -14.36
N SER A 72 2.67 4.83 -14.30
CA SER A 72 2.10 4.14 -15.44
C SER A 72 0.74 4.72 -15.79
N ILE A 73 0.47 4.90 -17.08
CA ILE A 73 -0.80 5.38 -17.61
C ILE A 73 -1.48 4.22 -18.33
N TYR A 74 -2.71 3.93 -17.93
CA TYR A 74 -3.50 2.80 -18.43
C TYR A 74 -4.65 3.31 -19.28
N PRO A 75 -4.79 2.85 -20.54
CA PRO A 75 -6.04 3.02 -21.27
C PRO A 75 -7.11 2.14 -20.61
N ILE A 76 -8.26 2.73 -20.25
CA ILE A 76 -9.33 2.04 -19.52
C ILE A 76 -10.51 1.72 -20.43
N SER A 77 -10.86 2.61 -21.36
CA SER A 77 -11.92 2.38 -22.34
C SER A 77 -11.44 1.47 -23.47
N GLU A 78 -12.36 0.76 -24.13
CA GLU A 78 -12.07 -0.12 -25.27
C GLU A 78 -11.26 0.58 -26.39
N ASN A 79 -11.58 1.85 -26.64
CA ASN A 79 -10.89 2.69 -27.62
C ASN A 79 -9.84 3.61 -26.97
N GLY A 80 -9.43 3.31 -25.74
CA GLY A 80 -8.43 4.08 -25.03
C GLY A 80 -7.03 3.88 -25.60
N HIS A 81 -6.26 4.98 -25.75
CA HIS A 81 -4.88 4.94 -26.21
C HIS A 81 -3.99 5.85 -25.36
N VAL A 82 -2.74 5.42 -25.20
CA VAL A 82 -1.67 6.21 -24.61
C VAL A 82 -0.52 6.23 -25.63
N ASN A 83 -0.17 7.42 -26.14
CA ASN A 83 0.80 7.59 -27.24
C ASN A 83 0.54 6.62 -28.40
N PHE A 84 -0.70 6.64 -28.92
CA PHE A 84 -1.20 5.83 -30.04
C PHE A 84 -1.20 4.31 -29.79
N GLY A 85 -0.93 3.84 -28.57
CA GLY A 85 -0.96 2.42 -28.22
C GLY A 85 -2.10 2.09 -27.25
N SER A 86 -2.66 0.89 -27.35
CA SER A 86 -3.74 0.36 -26.51
C SER A 86 -3.26 -0.34 -25.23
N PHE A 87 -1.95 -0.29 -24.93
CA PHE A 87 -1.35 -0.91 -23.76
C PHE A 87 -0.86 0.14 -22.76
N PRO A 88 -0.77 -0.20 -21.47
CA PRO A 88 -0.20 0.69 -20.47
C PRO A 88 1.21 1.17 -20.85
N ARG A 89 1.51 2.42 -20.55
CA ARG A 89 2.82 3.02 -20.74
C ARG A 89 3.43 3.42 -19.40
N LYS A 90 4.62 2.92 -19.13
CA LYS A 90 5.40 3.18 -17.91
C LYS A 90 6.44 4.25 -18.18
N TYR A 91 6.48 5.25 -17.31
CA TYR A 91 7.43 6.36 -17.34
C TYR A 91 8.23 6.37 -16.04
N GLN A 92 9.55 6.48 -16.15
CA GLN A 92 10.40 6.60 -14.98
C GLN A 92 10.19 7.96 -14.32
N ALA A 93 10.12 7.97 -12.99
CA ALA A 93 10.09 9.20 -12.22
C ALA A 93 11.52 9.62 -11.87
N VAL A 94 11.82 10.91 -12.02
CA VAL A 94 13.10 11.52 -11.63
C VAL A 94 12.82 12.67 -10.66
N GLY A 95 13.56 12.69 -9.56
CA GLY A 95 13.36 13.68 -8.51
C GLY A 95 13.86 13.19 -7.16
N LYS A 96 13.54 13.95 -6.13
CA LYS A 96 13.83 13.61 -4.73
C LYS A 96 12.91 14.37 -3.78
N GLY A 97 12.77 13.83 -2.56
CA GLY A 97 11.91 14.43 -1.54
C GLY A 97 10.47 14.52 -2.06
N ASN A 98 9.90 15.71 -2.03
CA ASN A 98 8.51 15.95 -2.42
C ASN A 98 8.33 16.33 -3.90
N ASN A 99 9.40 16.31 -4.69
CA ASN A 99 9.36 16.79 -6.07
C ASN A 99 9.87 15.73 -7.04
N TYR A 100 8.97 15.22 -7.87
CA TYR A 100 9.24 14.27 -8.94
C TYR A 100 8.60 14.74 -10.24
N SER A 101 9.22 14.39 -11.36
CA SER A 101 8.67 14.57 -12.70
C SER A 101 8.89 13.30 -13.52
N LEU A 102 8.20 13.17 -14.64
CA LEU A 102 8.42 12.06 -15.56
C LEU A 102 9.70 12.30 -16.37
N SER A 103 10.55 11.28 -16.43
CA SER A 103 11.73 11.30 -17.29
C SER A 103 11.31 11.17 -18.76
N GLN A 104 11.83 12.05 -19.62
CA GLN A 104 11.69 11.99 -21.08
C GLN A 104 10.24 11.97 -21.64
N ALA A 105 9.28 12.37 -20.84
CA ALA A 105 7.90 12.45 -21.30
C ALA A 105 7.37 13.89 -21.15
N PRO A 106 7.78 14.82 -22.01
CA PRO A 106 7.30 16.19 -21.96
C PRO A 106 5.79 16.27 -22.19
N GLU A 107 5.28 15.40 -23.10
CA GLU A 107 3.85 15.31 -23.39
C GLU A 107 3.44 13.86 -23.59
N VAL A 108 2.29 13.50 -23.03
CA VAL A 108 1.68 12.17 -23.21
C VAL A 108 0.32 12.36 -23.84
N SER A 109 0.18 11.93 -25.09
CA SER A 109 -1.11 11.97 -25.80
C SER A 109 -1.99 10.83 -25.28
N VAL A 110 -3.20 11.16 -24.87
CA VAL A 110 -4.20 10.20 -24.42
C VAL A 110 -5.49 10.36 -25.19
N LEU A 111 -6.20 9.27 -25.39
CA LEU A 111 -7.53 9.24 -26.01
C LEU A 111 -8.43 8.34 -25.16
N GLY A 112 -9.64 8.81 -24.87
CA GLY A 112 -10.62 8.11 -24.07
C GLY A 112 -10.20 8.02 -22.59
N LYS A 113 -10.89 7.19 -21.83
CA LYS A 113 -10.69 7.08 -20.39
C LYS A 113 -9.36 6.46 -20.02
N ILE A 114 -8.66 7.10 -19.10
CA ILE A 114 -7.39 6.63 -18.57
C ILE A 114 -7.40 6.52 -17.04
N GLY A 115 -6.50 5.68 -16.53
CA GLY A 115 -6.15 5.58 -15.12
C GLY A 115 -4.64 5.73 -14.92
N ILE A 116 -4.25 6.27 -13.77
CA ILE A 116 -2.84 6.44 -13.39
C ILE A 116 -2.48 5.43 -12.29
N ALA A 117 -1.29 4.85 -12.37
CA ALA A 117 -0.75 4.03 -11.29
C ALA A 117 0.68 4.45 -10.95
N VAL A 118 1.06 4.30 -9.70
CA VAL A 118 2.33 4.75 -9.14
C VAL A 118 3.08 3.59 -8.50
N ASN A 119 4.34 3.43 -8.87
CA ASN A 119 5.27 2.56 -8.16
C ASN A 119 6.10 3.41 -7.21
N ALA A 120 5.90 3.21 -5.91
CA ALA A 120 6.58 3.95 -4.87
C ALA A 120 6.76 3.10 -3.61
N ASN A 121 7.75 3.45 -2.80
CA ASN A 121 7.95 2.93 -1.45
C ASN A 121 8.18 4.08 -0.48
N ASP A 122 7.82 3.82 0.76
CA ASP A 122 8.14 4.68 1.87
C ASP A 122 9.29 4.11 2.72
N PHE A 123 9.91 4.92 3.58
CA PHE A 123 11.05 4.54 4.42
C PHE A 123 11.02 5.33 5.72
N TYR A 124 11.31 4.68 6.84
CA TYR A 124 11.46 5.34 8.13
C TYR A 124 12.89 5.75 8.42
N ASP A 125 13.05 6.79 9.26
CA ASP A 125 14.38 7.20 9.73
C ASP A 125 15.10 6.04 10.40
N GLY A 126 16.36 5.83 10.01
CA GLY A 126 17.21 4.76 10.53
C GLY A 126 16.91 3.35 10.01
N SER A 127 15.97 3.20 9.07
CA SER A 127 15.64 1.91 8.43
C SER A 127 15.94 1.96 6.92
N HIS A 128 16.46 0.85 6.39
CA HIS A 128 16.62 0.65 4.94
C HIS A 128 15.52 -0.23 4.33
N ASN A 129 14.63 -0.76 5.16
CA ASN A 129 13.54 -1.61 4.69
C ASN A 129 12.43 -0.76 4.05
N PRO A 130 12.00 -1.10 2.83
CA PRO A 130 10.90 -0.40 2.19
C PRO A 130 9.57 -0.73 2.88
N CYS A 131 8.78 0.31 3.08
CA CYS A 131 7.41 0.22 3.57
C CYS A 131 6.41 0.51 2.46
N GLY A 132 5.14 0.16 2.69
CA GLY A 132 4.03 0.54 1.81
C GLY A 132 3.71 2.02 1.92
N ILE A 133 3.03 2.54 0.92
CA ILE A 133 2.53 3.91 0.94
C ILE A 133 1.29 4.00 1.83
N TYR A 134 1.30 4.88 2.80
CA TYR A 134 0.19 5.11 3.72
C TYR A 134 -1.02 5.76 3.04
N SER A 135 -0.79 6.81 2.27
CA SER A 135 -1.85 7.52 1.55
C SER A 135 -1.36 8.10 0.24
N ALA A 136 -2.29 8.29 -0.70
CA ALA A 136 -1.99 8.99 -1.94
C ALA A 136 -3.22 9.76 -2.44
N GLU A 137 -2.95 10.86 -3.13
CA GLU A 137 -3.93 11.71 -3.79
C GLU A 137 -3.62 11.84 -5.27
N LEU A 138 -4.66 11.80 -6.11
CA LEU A 138 -4.58 12.12 -7.53
C LEU A 138 -5.33 13.42 -7.80
N LYS A 139 -4.61 14.38 -8.35
CA LYS A 139 -5.17 15.66 -8.80
C LYS A 139 -5.00 15.79 -10.30
N VAL A 140 -6.06 16.23 -10.97
CA VAL A 140 -6.07 16.58 -12.40
C VAL A 140 -6.46 18.05 -12.50
N ASP A 141 -5.65 18.85 -13.15
CA ASP A 141 -5.83 20.32 -13.27
C ASP A 141 -6.07 21.02 -11.92
N GLY A 142 -5.35 20.52 -10.88
CA GLY A 142 -5.48 21.03 -9.52
C GLY A 142 -6.67 20.48 -8.72
N ASN A 143 -7.61 19.80 -9.35
CA ASN A 143 -8.78 19.21 -8.69
C ASN A 143 -8.46 17.82 -8.18
N LEU A 144 -8.72 17.57 -6.90
CA LEU A 144 -8.61 16.26 -6.30
C LEU A 144 -9.73 15.36 -6.83
N ILE A 145 -9.36 14.25 -7.51
CA ILE A 145 -10.32 13.32 -8.11
C ILE A 145 -10.31 11.94 -7.46
N PHE A 146 -9.23 11.57 -6.78
CA PHE A 146 -9.10 10.28 -6.11
C PHE A 146 -8.13 10.36 -4.94
N ALA A 147 -8.43 9.64 -3.87
CA ALA A 147 -7.54 9.49 -2.72
C ALA A 147 -7.81 8.18 -1.98
N TYR A 148 -6.76 7.64 -1.35
CA TYR A 148 -6.87 6.53 -0.42
C TYR A 148 -5.97 6.72 0.81
N THR A 149 -6.32 6.04 1.91
CA THR A 149 -5.54 6.04 3.16
C THR A 149 -5.66 4.69 3.85
N PHE A 150 -4.53 4.14 4.31
CA PHE A 150 -4.45 2.87 5.04
C PHE A 150 -4.42 3.07 6.56
N ASP A 151 -5.52 3.55 7.13
CA ASP A 151 -5.68 3.66 8.60
C ASP A 151 -6.04 2.32 9.23
N ARG A 152 -6.87 1.55 8.52
CA ARG A 152 -7.50 0.32 8.99
C ARG A 152 -7.69 -0.65 7.82
N MET A 153 -7.49 -1.94 8.10
CA MET A 153 -7.70 -3.00 7.11
C MET A 153 -8.43 -4.20 7.74
N PRO A 154 -9.70 -4.43 7.39
CA PRO A 154 -10.40 -5.66 7.75
C PRO A 154 -9.75 -6.88 7.08
N PHE A 155 -9.59 -7.97 7.82
CA PHE A 155 -9.02 -9.21 7.26
C PHE A 155 -9.86 -9.79 6.13
N SER A 156 -11.19 -9.68 6.21
CA SER A 156 -12.12 -10.08 5.14
C SER A 156 -11.84 -9.42 3.80
N ASP A 157 -11.28 -8.22 3.84
CA ASP A 157 -11.12 -7.34 2.69
C ASP A 157 -9.72 -7.39 2.08
N THR A 158 -8.76 -8.06 2.74
CA THR A 158 -7.36 -8.13 2.27
C THR A 158 -7.22 -8.68 0.86
N ARG A 159 -8.12 -9.57 0.42
CA ARG A 159 -8.16 -10.08 -0.96
C ARG A 159 -8.36 -8.99 -2.01
N TYR A 160 -9.07 -7.90 -1.67
CA TYR A 160 -9.31 -6.79 -2.59
C TYR A 160 -8.06 -5.91 -2.82
N MET A 161 -6.99 -6.10 -2.02
CA MET A 161 -5.68 -5.49 -2.30
C MET A 161 -5.15 -5.88 -3.68
N ASN A 162 -5.45 -7.09 -4.15
CA ASN A 162 -5.07 -7.53 -5.50
C ASN A 162 -5.70 -6.70 -6.62
N SER A 163 -6.82 -6.03 -6.34
CA SER A 163 -7.44 -5.09 -7.29
C SER A 163 -7.06 -3.63 -7.03
N HIS A 164 -6.46 -3.32 -5.90
CA HIS A 164 -5.85 -2.01 -5.65
C HIS A 164 -4.49 -1.86 -6.32
N ILE A 165 -3.69 -2.92 -6.34
CA ILE A 165 -2.40 -2.94 -7.04
C ILE A 165 -2.54 -3.50 -8.47
N ASP A 166 -1.53 -3.28 -9.31
CA ASP A 166 -1.40 -4.07 -10.54
C ASP A 166 -0.90 -5.47 -10.17
N TYR A 167 -1.85 -6.40 -10.08
CA TYR A 167 -1.58 -7.77 -9.64
C TYR A 167 -0.66 -8.53 -10.62
N ALA A 168 -0.80 -8.31 -11.92
CA ALA A 168 0.05 -8.95 -12.92
C ALA A 168 1.51 -8.51 -12.74
N GLU A 169 1.79 -7.22 -12.66
CA GLU A 169 3.14 -6.68 -12.40
C GLU A 169 3.68 -7.18 -11.03
N SER A 170 2.82 -7.32 -10.03
CA SER A 170 3.23 -7.83 -8.72
C SER A 170 3.67 -9.28 -8.77
N VAL A 171 2.93 -10.14 -9.49
CA VAL A 171 3.25 -11.57 -9.62
C VAL A 171 4.47 -11.80 -10.51
N GLU A 172 4.53 -11.11 -11.66
CA GLU A 172 5.58 -11.33 -12.66
C GLU A 172 6.93 -10.69 -12.28
N ARG A 173 6.90 -9.52 -11.60
CA ARG A 173 8.10 -8.70 -11.37
C ARG A 173 8.33 -8.31 -9.92
N GLY A 174 7.45 -8.72 -9.00
CA GLY A 174 7.52 -8.31 -7.60
C GLY A 174 7.27 -6.82 -7.36
N SER A 175 6.80 -6.08 -8.38
CA SER A 175 6.56 -4.65 -8.29
C SER A 175 5.19 -4.36 -7.69
N ARG A 176 5.11 -3.49 -6.70
CA ARG A 176 3.83 -3.03 -6.15
C ARG A 176 3.48 -1.69 -6.77
N ILE A 177 2.67 -1.73 -7.82
CA ILE A 177 2.18 -0.54 -8.52
C ILE A 177 0.78 -0.25 -8.01
N HIS A 178 0.60 0.85 -7.30
CA HIS A 178 -0.68 1.27 -6.73
C HIS A 178 -1.51 1.96 -7.80
N ARG A 179 -2.73 1.45 -8.05
CA ARG A 179 -3.69 2.11 -8.92
C ARG A 179 -4.26 3.35 -8.21
N MET A 180 -4.23 4.46 -8.92
CA MET A 180 -4.88 5.69 -8.50
C MET A 180 -6.31 5.77 -9.06
N TRP A 181 -6.95 4.62 -9.17
CA TRP A 181 -8.37 4.47 -9.50
C TRP A 181 -8.90 3.17 -8.88
N ARG A 182 -10.19 3.16 -8.65
CA ARG A 182 -10.90 2.02 -8.07
C ARG A 182 -11.45 1.12 -9.18
N LEU A 183 -11.11 -0.15 -9.15
CA LEU A 183 -11.73 -1.14 -10.04
C LEU A 183 -13.16 -1.45 -9.59
N PRO A 184 -14.08 -1.73 -10.53
CA PRO A 184 -15.43 -2.19 -10.22
C PRO A 184 -15.39 -3.42 -9.29
N GLY A 185 -16.22 -3.41 -8.24
CA GLY A 185 -16.30 -4.50 -7.27
C GLY A 185 -15.20 -4.51 -6.20
N ASN A 186 -14.24 -3.58 -6.21
CA ASN A 186 -13.29 -3.43 -5.11
C ASN A 186 -14.00 -2.85 -3.89
N GLN A 187 -14.02 -3.61 -2.78
CA GLN A 187 -14.74 -3.26 -1.54
C GLN A 187 -13.83 -2.72 -0.43
N LEU A 188 -12.55 -2.44 -0.72
CA LEU A 188 -11.67 -1.84 0.26
C LEU A 188 -12.24 -0.51 0.79
N ASN A 189 -12.27 -0.38 2.09
CA ASN A 189 -12.71 0.84 2.76
C ASN A 189 -11.54 1.82 3.03
N ILE A 190 -10.67 1.98 2.03
CA ILE A 190 -9.52 2.90 2.08
C ILE A 190 -9.72 4.13 1.22
N TYR A 191 -10.69 4.09 0.30
CA TYR A 191 -10.94 5.15 -0.68
C TYR A 191 -11.84 6.24 -0.11
N ARG A 192 -11.54 7.49 -0.43
CA ARG A 192 -12.44 8.61 -0.11
C ARG A 192 -13.71 8.51 -0.94
N GLN A 193 -14.85 8.44 -0.26
CA GLN A 193 -16.16 8.19 -0.88
C GLN A 193 -16.79 9.44 -1.53
N ASP A 194 -16.29 10.62 -1.21
CA ASP A 194 -16.73 11.92 -1.74
C ASP A 194 -16.06 12.29 -3.08
N LEU A 195 -15.18 11.42 -3.59
CA LEU A 195 -14.44 11.62 -4.82
C LEU A 195 -14.89 10.67 -5.93
N THR A 196 -14.37 10.89 -7.14
CA THR A 196 -14.59 9.99 -8.28
C THR A 196 -13.83 8.67 -8.10
N ASP A 197 -14.03 7.71 -9.02
CA ASP A 197 -13.26 6.46 -9.03
C ASP A 197 -11.82 6.62 -9.55
N GLY A 198 -11.35 7.84 -9.85
CA GLY A 198 -9.98 8.13 -10.30
C GLY A 198 -9.75 7.89 -11.79
N ILE A 199 -10.80 7.64 -12.57
CA ILE A 199 -10.75 7.53 -14.03
C ILE A 199 -11.16 8.87 -14.63
N PHE A 200 -10.42 9.34 -15.64
CA PHE A 200 -10.67 10.63 -16.30
C PHE A 200 -10.32 10.59 -17.80
N GLU A 201 -10.76 11.58 -18.56
CA GLU A 201 -10.51 11.79 -20.00
C GLU A 201 -9.73 13.06 -20.22
#